data_af3d3fb13016ee8db48d22a0aab1eb41
#
_entry.id   af3d3fb13016ee8db48d22a0aab1eb41
#
_cell.length_a   1.000
_cell.length_b   1.000
_cell.length_c   1.000
_cell.angle_alpha   90.00
_cell.angle_beta   90.00
_cell.angle_gamma   90.00
#
_symmetry.space_group_name_H-M   'P 1'
#
loop_
_entity.id
_entity.type
_entity.pdbx_description
1 polymer ?
#
loop_
_entity_poly.entity_id
_entity_poly.type
_entity_poly.pdbx_seq_one_letter_code
_entity_poly.pdbx_strand_id
1 'polypeptide(L)'
;MRVRIFDTTLRDGEQSPGVSLTPEQKLTIAKKLDELGVDVIEAGFPLVSDGERKAIKMIISENLSAEICGLARANKKDIDAAIDVGLKYIHTFIATSDIHLQYKLKLSRDEVLAKAIEAVEYGKSRGLQVEFSAEDATRSDREFLKKVFGEVAKAGADRIDIPDTVGYSTPQYMAEITKDAVEVTKLPVSVHCHNDFGLAVANAISGIQAGAQCAHVTINGIGERAGNASLEEFVMSLQCLQFGEKYETGIKTKLLYDTSRFVSKLVGMTVQPNKAIVGENAFGHESGIHTHGVLSNPLTYEPISPELVGRTRWLQVGKHAGIHGMNAMLEEYGLRPDKEQANQILDKVKNLGDQGKHVTEVELLTIASEVMKERGIKRIVQLTGFSVSTGIGTMPYAFVKLNIDGKEFSATDHGVGPVDASLNAIQKITGKISEVRIKDYGLASISGGSDALCEVTIKVEDAQGNIASAKSVGEDIVTTSVQAVIDGLNRIMLKKLLKEKKVGN
;
A
#
# COMPACT_ATOMS: atom_id res chain seq x y z
N MET A 1 -14.63 -12.71 -18.38
CA MET A 1 -15.54 -12.81 -17.21
C MET A 1 -15.23 -11.66 -16.26
N ARG A 2 -16.25 -10.90 -15.83
CA ARG A 2 -16.04 -9.88 -14.78
C ARG A 2 -15.92 -10.55 -13.41
N VAL A 3 -14.85 -10.24 -12.69
CA VAL A 3 -14.60 -10.65 -11.32
C VAL A 3 -14.91 -9.50 -10.39
N ARG A 4 -15.78 -9.71 -9.41
CA ARG A 4 -16.13 -8.71 -8.41
C ARG A 4 -15.04 -8.64 -7.34
N ILE A 5 -14.76 -7.43 -6.89
CA ILE A 5 -13.83 -7.15 -5.81
C ILE A 5 -14.64 -6.78 -4.56
N PHE A 6 -14.57 -7.66 -3.56
CA PHE A 6 -15.15 -7.45 -2.24
C PHE A 6 -13.99 -7.03 -1.31
N ASP A 7 -13.96 -5.75 -0.96
CA ASP A 7 -12.92 -5.23 -0.07
C ASP A 7 -13.33 -5.35 1.39
N THR A 8 -12.52 -6.04 2.17
CA THR A 8 -12.72 -6.22 3.61
C THR A 8 -11.66 -5.47 4.46
N THR A 9 -11.02 -4.46 3.91
CA THR A 9 -10.03 -3.63 4.63
C THR A 9 -10.61 -3.03 5.91
N LEU A 10 -11.88 -2.60 5.88
CA LEU A 10 -12.56 -1.98 7.03
C LEU A 10 -13.16 -2.98 8.03
N ARG A 11 -13.11 -4.28 7.74
CA ARG A 11 -13.56 -5.33 8.67
C ARG A 11 -12.40 -6.23 9.05
N ASP A 12 -11.94 -7.14 8.16
CA ASP A 12 -10.84 -8.07 8.44
C ASP A 12 -9.49 -7.33 8.48
N GLY A 13 -9.30 -6.37 7.60
CA GLY A 13 -8.11 -5.52 7.60
C GLY A 13 -7.92 -4.77 8.92
N GLU A 14 -9.00 -4.26 9.51
CA GLU A 14 -8.94 -3.61 10.83
C GLU A 14 -8.66 -4.59 11.98
N GLN A 15 -8.89 -5.89 11.79
CA GLN A 15 -8.53 -6.92 12.77
C GLN A 15 -7.03 -7.22 12.83
N SER A 16 -6.21 -6.56 12.02
CA SER A 16 -4.75 -6.61 12.16
C SER A 16 -4.33 -6.16 13.56
N PRO A 17 -3.47 -6.92 14.27
CA PRO A 17 -3.00 -6.51 15.58
C PRO A 17 -2.39 -5.10 15.57
N GLY A 18 -2.91 -4.23 16.44
CA GLY A 18 -2.44 -2.84 16.56
C GLY A 18 -3.15 -1.83 15.66
N VAL A 19 -4.06 -2.26 14.79
CA VAL A 19 -4.90 -1.36 13.99
C VAL A 19 -6.19 -1.04 14.73
N SER A 20 -6.56 0.23 14.77
CA SER A 20 -7.83 0.71 15.29
C SER A 20 -8.19 2.01 14.59
N LEU A 21 -9.31 2.03 13.88
CA LEU A 21 -9.75 3.15 13.08
C LEU A 21 -10.90 3.90 13.76
N THR A 22 -10.86 5.24 13.71
CA THR A 22 -12.01 6.04 14.08
C THR A 22 -13.11 5.96 13.01
N PRO A 23 -14.38 6.26 13.35
CA PRO A 23 -15.47 6.30 12.37
C PRO A 23 -15.15 7.21 11.16
N GLU A 24 -14.50 8.33 11.40
CA GLU A 24 -14.11 9.29 10.38
C GLU A 24 -12.99 8.74 9.46
N GLN A 25 -12.04 7.99 10.01
CA GLN A 25 -11.00 7.31 9.23
C GLN A 25 -11.61 6.20 8.37
N LYS A 26 -12.52 5.39 8.93
CA LYS A 26 -13.23 4.35 8.16
C LYS A 26 -14.01 4.97 6.99
N LEU A 27 -14.73 6.06 7.23
CA LEU A 27 -15.42 6.78 6.15
C LEU A 27 -14.45 7.26 5.06
N THR A 28 -13.32 7.80 5.47
CA THR A 28 -12.32 8.32 4.51
C THR A 28 -11.72 7.20 3.67
N ILE A 29 -11.44 6.03 4.28
CA ILE A 29 -10.99 4.83 3.55
C ILE A 29 -12.09 4.32 2.63
N ALA A 30 -13.36 4.26 3.08
CA ALA A 30 -14.48 3.81 2.25
C ALA A 30 -14.63 4.65 0.97
N LYS A 31 -14.52 5.98 1.08
CA LYS A 31 -14.50 6.88 -0.09
C LYS A 31 -13.35 6.58 -1.04
N LYS A 32 -12.17 6.28 -0.49
CA LYS A 32 -10.99 5.94 -1.30
C LYS A 32 -11.14 4.60 -2.01
N LEU A 33 -11.77 3.62 -1.37
CA LEU A 33 -12.10 2.32 -1.96
C LEU A 33 -13.13 2.45 -3.08
N ASP A 34 -14.16 3.27 -2.89
CA ASP A 34 -15.16 3.58 -3.91
C ASP A 34 -14.54 4.29 -5.12
N GLU A 35 -13.68 5.30 -4.88
CA GLU A 35 -12.89 5.96 -5.93
C GLU A 35 -12.03 4.96 -6.71
N LEU A 36 -11.40 4.00 -6.01
CA LEU A 36 -10.61 2.92 -6.61
C LEU A 36 -11.45 2.01 -7.51
N GLY A 37 -12.74 1.84 -7.21
CA GLY A 37 -13.69 1.07 -8.01
C GLY A 37 -13.91 -0.34 -7.50
N VAL A 38 -13.85 -0.59 -6.18
CA VAL A 38 -14.29 -1.87 -5.59
C VAL A 38 -15.80 -2.06 -5.78
N ASP A 39 -16.25 -3.30 -5.89
CA ASP A 39 -17.66 -3.61 -6.09
C ASP A 39 -18.44 -3.65 -4.77
N VAL A 40 -17.79 -4.09 -3.69
CA VAL A 40 -18.36 -4.21 -2.34
C VAL A 40 -17.37 -3.73 -1.31
N ILE A 41 -17.83 -3.00 -0.30
CA ILE A 41 -17.07 -2.60 0.89
C ILE A 41 -17.71 -3.27 2.12
N GLU A 42 -16.97 -4.17 2.77
CA GLU A 42 -17.35 -4.70 4.07
C GLU A 42 -16.99 -3.67 5.15
N ALA A 43 -17.98 -2.87 5.55
CA ALA A 43 -17.78 -1.66 6.33
C ALA A 43 -17.45 -1.91 7.82
N GLY A 44 -17.69 -3.14 8.30
CA GLY A 44 -17.38 -3.52 9.67
C GLY A 44 -18.36 -4.54 10.26
N PHE A 45 -18.36 -4.64 11.60
CA PHE A 45 -19.19 -5.58 12.36
C PHE A 45 -20.09 -4.81 13.36
N PRO A 46 -21.37 -4.56 13.03
CA PRO A 46 -22.24 -3.66 13.79
C PRO A 46 -22.42 -4.01 15.27
N LEU A 47 -22.27 -5.28 15.64
CA LEU A 47 -22.47 -5.70 17.03
C LEU A 47 -21.27 -5.40 17.95
N VAL A 48 -20.10 -5.12 17.40
CA VAL A 48 -18.84 -5.00 18.18
C VAL A 48 -18.85 -3.76 19.07
N SER A 49 -19.24 -2.60 18.55
CA SER A 49 -19.19 -1.33 19.29
C SER A 49 -20.11 -0.26 18.72
N ASP A 50 -20.36 0.79 19.49
CA ASP A 50 -21.09 1.97 19.02
C ASP A 50 -20.28 2.74 17.96
N GLY A 51 -18.94 2.70 18.04
CA GLY A 51 -18.05 3.27 17.02
C GLY A 51 -18.24 2.59 15.67
N GLU A 52 -18.33 1.25 15.65
CA GLU A 52 -18.63 0.49 14.43
C GLU A 52 -19.99 0.87 13.85
N ARG A 53 -21.02 0.94 14.68
CA ARG A 53 -22.37 1.36 14.26
C ARG A 53 -22.36 2.75 13.66
N LYS A 54 -21.64 3.70 14.29
CA LYS A 54 -21.50 5.07 13.79
C LYS A 54 -20.79 5.09 12.44
N ALA A 55 -19.67 4.38 12.31
CA ALA A 55 -18.90 4.31 11.07
C ALA A 55 -19.74 3.77 9.90
N ILE A 56 -20.43 2.64 10.11
CA ILE A 56 -21.28 2.02 9.10
C ILE A 56 -22.41 2.97 8.65
N LYS A 57 -23.09 3.63 9.60
CA LYS A 57 -24.14 4.63 9.28
C LYS A 57 -23.59 5.80 8.47
N MET A 58 -22.40 6.29 8.81
CA MET A 58 -21.73 7.36 8.06
C MET A 58 -21.42 6.91 6.63
N ILE A 59 -20.87 5.69 6.46
CA ILE A 59 -20.54 5.15 5.13
C ILE A 59 -21.81 4.98 4.28
N ILE A 60 -22.89 4.42 4.83
CA ILE A 60 -24.16 4.26 4.12
C ILE A 60 -24.74 5.61 3.68
N SER A 61 -24.62 6.66 4.50
CA SER A 61 -25.16 8.00 4.19
C SER A 61 -24.45 8.71 3.02
N GLU A 62 -23.26 8.26 2.63
CA GLU A 62 -22.48 8.86 1.53
C GLU A 62 -22.97 8.45 0.13
N ASN A 63 -23.87 7.47 0.03
CA ASN A 63 -24.38 6.95 -1.25
C ASN A 63 -23.26 6.58 -2.23
N LEU A 64 -22.28 5.83 -1.76
CA LEU A 64 -21.16 5.33 -2.56
C LEU A 64 -21.67 4.44 -3.72
N SER A 65 -20.86 4.28 -4.76
CA SER A 65 -21.16 3.39 -5.89
C SER A 65 -21.01 1.92 -5.51
N ALA A 66 -20.10 1.61 -4.59
CA ALA A 66 -19.88 0.28 -4.04
C ALA A 66 -21.07 -0.15 -3.16
N GLU A 67 -21.43 -1.42 -3.22
CA GLU A 67 -22.39 -2.02 -2.29
C GLU A 67 -21.79 -2.05 -0.88
N ILE A 68 -22.57 -1.66 0.13
CA ILE A 68 -22.11 -1.67 1.53
C ILE A 68 -22.62 -2.92 2.22
N CYS A 69 -21.66 -3.75 2.66
CA CYS A 69 -21.90 -4.98 3.39
C CYS A 69 -21.43 -4.85 4.84
N GLY A 70 -21.99 -5.64 5.73
CA GLY A 70 -21.52 -5.76 7.10
C GLY A 70 -21.54 -7.20 7.59
N LEU A 71 -20.61 -7.53 8.50
CA LEU A 71 -20.48 -8.86 9.05
C LEU A 71 -21.54 -9.13 10.11
N ALA A 72 -22.10 -10.34 10.12
CA ALA A 72 -23.03 -10.83 11.14
C ALA A 72 -22.80 -12.33 11.39
N ARG A 73 -22.65 -12.74 12.64
CA ARG A 73 -22.67 -14.18 12.96
C ARG A 73 -24.05 -14.78 12.65
N ALA A 74 -24.11 -16.07 12.43
CA ALA A 74 -25.35 -16.79 12.14
C ALA A 74 -26.29 -16.84 13.38
N ASN A 75 -26.82 -15.67 13.77
CA ASN A 75 -27.83 -15.51 14.80
C ASN A 75 -28.64 -14.22 14.61
N LYS A 76 -29.88 -14.21 15.09
CA LYS A 76 -30.81 -13.07 14.92
C LYS A 76 -30.27 -11.76 15.48
N LYS A 77 -29.63 -11.79 16.65
CA LYS A 77 -29.12 -10.57 17.31
C LYS A 77 -28.12 -9.82 16.45
N ASP A 78 -27.20 -10.53 15.81
CA ASP A 78 -26.19 -9.92 14.94
C ASP A 78 -26.84 -9.37 13.66
N ILE A 79 -27.78 -10.13 13.07
CA ILE A 79 -28.52 -9.73 11.88
C ILE A 79 -29.39 -8.50 12.17
N ASP A 80 -30.10 -8.47 13.32
CA ASP A 80 -30.86 -7.29 13.71
C ASP A 80 -29.97 -6.06 13.90
N ALA A 81 -28.77 -6.23 14.50
CA ALA A 81 -27.83 -5.14 14.63
C ALA A 81 -27.37 -4.57 13.27
N ALA A 82 -27.26 -5.43 12.25
CA ALA A 82 -26.97 -4.99 10.88
C ALA A 82 -28.16 -4.22 10.25
N ILE A 83 -29.39 -4.68 10.50
CA ILE A 83 -30.60 -3.98 10.06
C ILE A 83 -30.75 -2.62 10.74
N ASP A 84 -30.48 -2.52 12.02
CA ASP A 84 -30.60 -1.29 12.82
C ASP A 84 -29.67 -0.17 12.37
N VAL A 85 -28.52 -0.51 11.75
CA VAL A 85 -27.60 0.47 11.17
C VAL A 85 -27.95 0.82 9.73
N GLY A 86 -28.93 0.13 9.13
CA GLY A 86 -29.44 0.41 7.78
C GLY A 86 -28.82 -0.42 6.66
N LEU A 87 -28.03 -1.46 6.98
CA LEU A 87 -27.47 -2.35 5.97
C LEU A 87 -28.58 -3.09 5.20
N LYS A 88 -28.34 -3.30 3.92
CA LYS A 88 -29.19 -4.09 3.01
C LYS A 88 -28.48 -5.35 2.54
N TYR A 89 -27.20 -5.47 2.80
CA TYR A 89 -26.35 -6.60 2.45
C TYR A 89 -25.58 -7.04 3.71
N ILE A 90 -25.66 -8.32 4.03
CA ILE A 90 -24.92 -8.92 5.14
C ILE A 90 -24.04 -10.07 4.64
N HIS A 91 -22.88 -10.18 5.24
CA HIS A 91 -22.00 -11.33 5.20
C HIS A 91 -22.18 -12.12 6.51
N THR A 92 -22.89 -13.25 6.44
CA THR A 92 -23.14 -14.08 7.63
C THR A 92 -22.30 -15.35 7.59
N PHE A 93 -21.87 -15.80 8.77
CA PHE A 93 -20.96 -16.93 8.85
C PHE A 93 -21.20 -17.81 10.08
N ILE A 94 -20.87 -19.09 9.91
CA ILE A 94 -20.71 -20.06 10.99
C ILE A 94 -19.62 -21.06 10.61
N ALA A 95 -18.84 -21.52 11.60
CA ALA A 95 -17.76 -22.47 11.35
C ALA A 95 -18.30 -23.88 11.04
N THR A 96 -17.62 -24.57 10.13
CA THR A 96 -18.03 -25.90 9.64
C THR A 96 -16.96 -26.98 9.85
N SER A 97 -15.73 -26.63 10.23
CA SER A 97 -14.67 -27.61 10.51
C SER A 97 -14.88 -28.31 11.86
N ASP A 98 -14.56 -29.57 11.94
CA ASP A 98 -14.73 -30.37 13.18
C ASP A 98 -13.96 -29.78 14.35
N ILE A 99 -12.79 -29.19 14.11
CA ILE A 99 -12.01 -28.52 15.16
C ILE A 99 -12.75 -27.31 15.75
N HIS A 100 -13.41 -26.51 14.90
CA HIS A 100 -14.22 -25.38 15.38
C HIS A 100 -15.53 -25.84 16.03
N LEU A 101 -16.16 -26.86 15.49
CA LEU A 101 -17.36 -27.45 16.10
C LEU A 101 -17.07 -27.92 17.53
N GLN A 102 -15.96 -28.62 17.71
CA GLN A 102 -15.60 -29.22 19.00
C GLN A 102 -15.14 -28.17 20.02
N TYR A 103 -14.23 -27.26 19.65
CA TYR A 103 -13.55 -26.40 20.61
C TYR A 103 -14.13 -24.98 20.71
N LYS A 104 -14.66 -24.44 19.60
CA LYS A 104 -15.18 -23.08 19.54
C LYS A 104 -16.69 -23.02 19.76
N LEU A 105 -17.46 -23.79 18.99
CA LEU A 105 -18.91 -23.74 18.99
C LEU A 105 -19.54 -24.68 19.99
N LYS A 106 -18.94 -25.84 20.26
CA LYS A 106 -19.46 -26.95 21.08
C LYS A 106 -20.82 -27.40 20.56
N LEU A 107 -20.93 -27.56 19.24
CA LEU A 107 -22.15 -27.94 18.53
C LEU A 107 -21.86 -29.14 17.63
N SER A 108 -22.86 -29.94 17.35
CA SER A 108 -22.86 -30.99 16.34
C SER A 108 -22.94 -30.40 14.93
N ARG A 109 -22.61 -31.19 13.93
CA ARG A 109 -22.75 -30.81 12.51
C ARG A 109 -24.21 -30.47 12.15
N ASP A 110 -25.18 -31.22 12.69
CA ASP A 110 -26.60 -30.96 12.43
C ASP A 110 -27.12 -29.66 13.11
N GLU A 111 -26.63 -29.34 14.30
CA GLU A 111 -26.96 -28.06 14.97
C GLU A 111 -26.36 -26.88 14.20
N VAL A 112 -25.13 -27.00 13.71
CA VAL A 112 -24.49 -25.96 12.88
C VAL A 112 -25.24 -25.77 11.57
N LEU A 113 -25.61 -26.85 10.90
CA LEU A 113 -26.42 -26.80 9.68
C LEU A 113 -27.76 -26.10 9.91
N ALA A 114 -28.47 -26.47 10.99
CA ALA A 114 -29.73 -25.82 11.33
C ALA A 114 -29.59 -24.31 11.59
N LYS A 115 -28.53 -23.90 12.30
CA LYS A 115 -28.23 -22.47 12.54
C LYS A 115 -27.87 -21.72 11.26
N ALA A 116 -27.14 -22.35 10.36
CA ALA A 116 -26.80 -21.77 9.05
C ALA A 116 -28.06 -21.46 8.25
N ILE A 117 -28.96 -22.46 8.14
CA ILE A 117 -30.25 -22.33 7.44
C ILE A 117 -31.09 -21.22 8.10
N GLU A 118 -31.29 -21.30 9.43
CA GLU A 118 -32.09 -20.30 10.16
C GLU A 118 -31.58 -18.88 9.94
N ALA A 119 -30.25 -18.66 9.94
CA ALA A 119 -29.67 -17.34 9.76
C ALA A 119 -29.92 -16.78 8.35
N VAL A 120 -29.77 -17.63 7.32
CA VAL A 120 -30.02 -17.24 5.93
C VAL A 120 -31.51 -16.93 5.73
N GLU A 121 -32.41 -17.83 6.15
CA GLU A 121 -33.86 -17.61 6.05
C GLU A 121 -34.30 -16.35 6.82
N TYR A 122 -33.75 -16.12 7.99
CA TYR A 122 -34.04 -14.92 8.76
C TYR A 122 -33.58 -13.66 8.02
N GLY A 123 -32.36 -13.60 7.56
CA GLY A 123 -31.86 -12.47 6.76
C GLY A 123 -32.71 -12.20 5.52
N LYS A 124 -33.06 -13.25 4.79
CA LYS A 124 -33.95 -13.16 3.61
C LYS A 124 -35.36 -12.69 3.97
N SER A 125 -35.95 -13.17 5.06
CA SER A 125 -37.26 -12.73 5.52
C SER A 125 -37.30 -11.25 5.92
N ARG A 126 -36.14 -10.66 6.23
CA ARG A 126 -35.96 -9.23 6.54
C ARG A 126 -35.62 -8.40 5.30
N GLY A 127 -35.59 -9.01 4.11
CA GLY A 127 -35.33 -8.32 2.83
C GLY A 127 -33.85 -8.03 2.57
N LEU A 128 -32.94 -8.70 3.27
CA LEU A 128 -31.49 -8.53 3.06
C LEU A 128 -31.00 -9.36 1.89
N GLN A 129 -29.95 -8.86 1.24
CA GLN A 129 -29.03 -9.67 0.46
C GLN A 129 -28.12 -10.40 1.44
N VAL A 130 -27.91 -11.71 1.23
CA VAL A 130 -27.19 -12.59 2.16
C VAL A 130 -26.07 -13.30 1.44
N GLU A 131 -24.83 -13.02 1.81
CA GLU A 131 -23.66 -13.84 1.53
C GLU A 131 -23.38 -14.74 2.72
N PHE A 132 -23.25 -16.05 2.48
CA PHE A 132 -23.00 -17.01 3.53
C PHE A 132 -21.58 -17.57 3.43
N SER A 133 -20.81 -17.48 4.52
CA SER A 133 -19.48 -18.07 4.68
C SER A 133 -19.52 -19.31 5.58
N ALA A 134 -18.98 -20.41 5.09
CA ALA A 134 -18.68 -21.58 5.89
C ALA A 134 -17.30 -21.40 6.54
N GLU A 135 -17.21 -20.73 7.69
CA GLU A 135 -15.91 -20.44 8.33
C GLU A 135 -15.07 -21.72 8.48
N ASP A 136 -13.79 -21.63 8.13
CA ASP A 136 -12.82 -22.71 8.09
C ASP A 136 -13.16 -23.81 7.07
N ALA A 137 -13.70 -23.40 5.92
CA ALA A 137 -14.12 -24.29 4.84
C ALA A 137 -13.01 -25.24 4.37
N THR A 138 -11.78 -24.75 4.27
CA THR A 138 -10.64 -25.51 3.77
C THR A 138 -10.19 -26.64 4.68
N ARG A 139 -10.61 -26.64 5.96
CA ARG A 139 -10.38 -27.72 6.92
C ARG A 139 -11.65 -28.49 7.28
N SER A 140 -12.76 -28.17 6.66
CA SER A 140 -14.04 -28.86 6.87
C SER A 140 -14.08 -30.20 6.12
N ASP A 141 -14.88 -31.15 6.67
CA ASP A 141 -15.21 -32.36 5.90
C ASP A 141 -15.91 -31.98 4.61
N ARG A 142 -15.40 -32.46 3.48
CA ARG A 142 -15.82 -32.02 2.14
C ARG A 142 -17.30 -32.33 1.84
N GLU A 143 -17.78 -33.48 2.27
CA GLU A 143 -19.19 -33.86 2.05
C GLU A 143 -20.13 -33.06 2.97
N PHE A 144 -19.71 -32.78 4.19
CA PHE A 144 -20.46 -31.90 5.08
C PHE A 144 -20.50 -30.48 4.52
N LEU A 145 -19.40 -29.97 4.00
CA LEU A 145 -19.31 -28.63 3.38
C LEU A 145 -20.28 -28.50 2.21
N LYS A 146 -20.31 -29.50 1.30
CA LYS A 146 -21.28 -29.57 0.20
C LYS A 146 -22.71 -29.55 0.68
N LYS A 147 -23.03 -30.34 1.74
CA LYS A 147 -24.35 -30.37 2.36
C LYS A 147 -24.73 -28.97 2.89
N VAL A 148 -23.83 -28.30 3.62
CA VAL A 148 -24.07 -26.95 4.15
C VAL A 148 -24.34 -25.98 3.00
N PHE A 149 -23.49 -25.92 1.99
CA PHE A 149 -23.67 -25.04 0.84
C PHE A 149 -24.98 -25.29 0.09
N GLY A 150 -25.31 -26.55 -0.15
CA GLY A 150 -26.57 -26.91 -0.80
C GLY A 150 -27.81 -26.48 -0.01
N GLU A 151 -27.82 -26.65 1.31
CA GLU A 151 -28.97 -26.32 2.14
C GLU A 151 -29.09 -24.79 2.34
N VAL A 152 -28.01 -24.04 2.53
CA VAL A 152 -28.08 -22.56 2.63
C VAL A 152 -28.46 -21.92 1.29
N ALA A 153 -28.09 -22.53 0.16
CA ALA A 153 -28.56 -22.09 -1.15
C ALA A 153 -30.09 -22.26 -1.29
N LYS A 154 -30.64 -23.40 -0.84
CA LYS A 154 -32.10 -23.63 -0.79
C LYS A 154 -32.81 -22.67 0.18
N ALA A 155 -32.16 -22.31 1.28
CA ALA A 155 -32.65 -21.32 2.24
C ALA A 155 -32.69 -19.87 1.68
N GLY A 156 -32.12 -19.67 0.50
CA GLY A 156 -32.19 -18.40 -0.24
C GLY A 156 -30.94 -17.51 -0.15
N ALA A 157 -29.79 -18.05 0.21
CA ALA A 157 -28.53 -17.28 0.12
C ALA A 157 -28.34 -16.75 -1.32
N ASP A 158 -27.85 -15.53 -1.44
CA ASP A 158 -27.59 -14.88 -2.74
C ASP A 158 -26.17 -15.20 -3.24
N ARG A 159 -25.24 -15.53 -2.33
CA ARG A 159 -23.86 -15.87 -2.62
C ARG A 159 -23.29 -16.78 -1.54
N ILE A 160 -22.33 -17.61 -1.95
CA ILE A 160 -21.57 -18.47 -1.06
C ILE A 160 -20.12 -18.01 -1.04
N ASP A 161 -19.53 -17.88 0.14
CA ASP A 161 -18.12 -17.62 0.31
C ASP A 161 -17.38 -18.84 0.87
N ILE A 162 -16.17 -19.07 0.37
CA ILE A 162 -15.27 -20.15 0.76
C ILE A 162 -14.07 -19.55 1.48
N PRO A 163 -14.08 -19.49 2.84
CA PRO A 163 -12.95 -18.94 3.57
C PRO A 163 -11.86 -20.00 3.85
N ASP A 164 -10.65 -19.67 3.44
CA ASP A 164 -9.41 -20.29 3.91
C ASP A 164 -8.94 -19.56 5.19
N THR A 165 -9.67 -19.79 6.26
CA THR A 165 -9.61 -19.00 7.51
C THR A 165 -8.24 -18.96 8.17
N VAL A 166 -7.44 -20.01 8.00
CA VAL A 166 -6.07 -20.09 8.56
C VAL A 166 -4.99 -20.20 7.51
N GLY A 167 -5.31 -19.87 6.25
CA GLY A 167 -4.36 -19.87 5.15
C GLY A 167 -3.72 -21.23 4.88
N TYR A 168 -4.47 -22.32 5.11
CA TYR A 168 -3.96 -23.71 5.06
C TYR A 168 -4.08 -24.35 3.67
N SER A 169 -4.86 -23.75 2.78
CA SER A 169 -5.16 -24.30 1.47
C SER A 169 -4.00 -24.16 0.49
N THR A 170 -3.92 -25.14 -0.43
CA THR A 170 -3.13 -24.99 -1.65
C THR A 170 -4.02 -24.48 -2.80
N PRO A 171 -3.45 -23.86 -3.85
CA PRO A 171 -4.24 -23.43 -5.02
C PRO A 171 -5.06 -24.55 -5.66
N GLN A 172 -4.50 -25.75 -5.74
CA GLN A 172 -5.22 -26.90 -6.28
C GLN A 172 -6.44 -27.26 -5.43
N TYR A 173 -6.29 -27.34 -4.11
CA TYR A 173 -7.40 -27.69 -3.23
C TYR A 173 -8.47 -26.58 -3.19
N MET A 174 -8.08 -25.31 -3.22
CA MET A 174 -9.01 -24.19 -3.35
C MET A 174 -9.84 -24.31 -4.64
N ALA A 175 -9.22 -24.68 -5.77
CA ALA A 175 -9.92 -24.90 -7.03
C ALA A 175 -10.93 -26.06 -6.92
N GLU A 176 -10.58 -27.15 -6.23
CA GLU A 176 -11.46 -28.31 -6.06
C GLU A 176 -12.72 -27.96 -5.26
N ILE A 177 -12.57 -27.33 -4.08
CA ILE A 177 -13.72 -26.98 -3.24
C ILE A 177 -14.56 -25.88 -3.88
N THR A 178 -13.95 -24.98 -4.65
CA THR A 178 -14.69 -23.97 -5.42
C THR A 178 -15.56 -24.61 -6.49
N LYS A 179 -15.05 -25.59 -7.24
CA LYS A 179 -15.85 -26.35 -8.21
C LYS A 179 -17.04 -27.05 -7.54
N ASP A 180 -16.81 -27.68 -6.38
CA ASP A 180 -17.88 -28.31 -5.61
C ASP A 180 -18.98 -27.31 -5.22
N ALA A 181 -18.58 -26.14 -4.70
CA ALA A 181 -19.53 -25.08 -4.30
C ALA A 181 -20.34 -24.56 -5.49
N VAL A 182 -19.69 -24.28 -6.62
CA VAL A 182 -20.35 -23.86 -7.87
C VAL A 182 -21.32 -24.91 -8.37
N GLU A 183 -20.91 -26.18 -8.35
CA GLU A 183 -21.73 -27.30 -8.84
C GLU A 183 -22.96 -27.53 -7.97
N VAL A 184 -22.79 -27.54 -6.66
CA VAL A 184 -23.87 -27.84 -5.70
C VAL A 184 -24.87 -26.71 -5.59
N THR A 185 -24.42 -25.44 -5.56
CA THR A 185 -25.29 -24.31 -5.28
C THR A 185 -25.87 -23.64 -6.51
N LYS A 186 -25.16 -23.63 -7.62
CA LYS A 186 -25.46 -22.84 -8.84
C LYS A 186 -25.57 -21.32 -8.56
N LEU A 187 -25.08 -20.87 -7.41
CA LEU A 187 -25.02 -19.46 -6.99
C LEU A 187 -23.67 -18.85 -7.35
N PRO A 188 -23.55 -17.51 -7.35
CA PRO A 188 -22.26 -16.84 -7.32
C PRO A 188 -21.42 -17.31 -6.12
N VAL A 189 -20.14 -17.58 -6.35
CA VAL A 189 -19.20 -18.02 -5.32
C VAL A 189 -18.12 -16.97 -5.12
N SER A 190 -17.81 -16.68 -3.87
CA SER A 190 -16.66 -15.88 -3.43
C SER A 190 -15.57 -16.78 -2.83
N VAL A 191 -14.35 -16.27 -2.82
CA VAL A 191 -13.22 -16.86 -2.09
C VAL A 191 -12.60 -15.82 -1.17
N HIS A 192 -12.31 -16.24 0.07
CA HIS A 192 -11.69 -15.41 1.11
C HIS A 192 -10.45 -16.13 1.65
N CYS A 193 -9.26 -15.63 1.32
CA CYS A 193 -8.02 -16.36 1.58
C CYS A 193 -7.09 -15.59 2.51
N HIS A 194 -6.69 -16.23 3.64
CA HIS A 194 -5.63 -15.73 4.51
C HIS A 194 -4.24 -16.14 4.01
N ASN A 195 -3.21 -15.40 4.46
CA ASN A 195 -1.87 -15.42 3.85
C ASN A 195 -0.80 -16.08 4.74
N ASP A 196 -1.19 -16.97 5.64
CA ASP A 196 -0.30 -17.57 6.64
C ASP A 196 0.90 -18.31 6.02
N PHE A 197 0.74 -18.88 4.85
CA PHE A 197 1.82 -19.51 4.07
C PHE A 197 2.21 -18.73 2.80
N GLY A 198 1.75 -17.48 2.64
CA GLY A 198 2.07 -16.66 1.47
C GLY A 198 1.31 -17.06 0.21
N LEU A 199 0.21 -17.82 0.31
CA LEU A 199 -0.53 -18.36 -0.83
C LEU A 199 -1.89 -17.69 -1.08
N ALA A 200 -2.28 -16.68 -0.30
CA ALA A 200 -3.61 -16.11 -0.36
C ALA A 200 -4.01 -15.64 -1.77
N VAL A 201 -3.16 -14.89 -2.44
CA VAL A 201 -3.40 -14.40 -3.81
C VAL A 201 -3.48 -15.56 -4.80
N ALA A 202 -2.57 -16.54 -4.69
CA ALA A 202 -2.56 -17.72 -5.55
C ALA A 202 -3.83 -18.57 -5.37
N ASN A 203 -4.28 -18.75 -4.12
CA ASN A 203 -5.50 -19.46 -3.79
C ASN A 203 -6.73 -18.72 -4.35
N ALA A 204 -6.81 -17.39 -4.17
CA ALA A 204 -7.90 -16.58 -4.70
C ALA A 204 -7.99 -16.66 -6.22
N ILE A 205 -6.87 -16.55 -6.93
CA ILE A 205 -6.80 -16.71 -8.40
C ILE A 205 -7.28 -18.10 -8.82
N SER A 206 -6.83 -19.14 -8.10
CA SER A 206 -7.20 -20.51 -8.39
C SER A 206 -8.71 -20.75 -8.21
N GLY A 207 -9.31 -20.14 -7.19
CA GLY A 207 -10.76 -20.14 -7.00
C GLY A 207 -11.50 -19.45 -8.15
N ILE A 208 -11.04 -18.28 -8.60
CA ILE A 208 -11.63 -17.60 -9.77
C ILE A 208 -11.54 -18.48 -11.02
N GLN A 209 -10.40 -19.10 -11.27
CA GLN A 209 -10.23 -20.02 -12.41
C GLN A 209 -11.12 -21.25 -12.33
N ALA A 210 -11.50 -21.66 -11.11
CA ALA A 210 -12.40 -22.78 -10.86
C ALA A 210 -13.90 -22.40 -10.93
N GLY A 211 -14.23 -21.12 -11.13
CA GLY A 211 -15.60 -20.65 -11.34
C GLY A 211 -16.13 -19.69 -10.29
N ALA A 212 -15.35 -19.32 -9.27
CA ALA A 212 -15.72 -18.22 -8.39
C ALA A 212 -15.81 -16.89 -9.17
N GLN A 213 -16.68 -16.00 -8.73
CA GLN A 213 -16.96 -14.74 -9.41
C GLN A 213 -16.60 -13.50 -8.58
N CYS A 214 -16.18 -13.73 -7.33
CA CYS A 214 -15.82 -12.68 -6.39
C CYS A 214 -14.60 -13.12 -5.57
N ALA A 215 -13.74 -12.17 -5.23
CA ALA A 215 -12.65 -12.38 -4.28
C ALA A 215 -12.76 -11.35 -3.16
N HIS A 216 -12.65 -11.83 -1.92
CA HIS A 216 -12.45 -10.99 -0.74
C HIS A 216 -10.97 -10.65 -0.63
N VAL A 217 -10.67 -9.37 -0.56
CA VAL A 217 -9.31 -8.84 -0.55
C VAL A 217 -9.19 -7.67 0.40
N THR A 218 -7.97 -7.31 0.75
CA THR A 218 -7.70 -6.09 1.52
C THR A 218 -6.60 -5.26 0.84
N ILE A 219 -6.65 -3.96 1.02
CA ILE A 219 -5.53 -3.10 0.62
C ILE A 219 -4.27 -3.53 1.39
N ASN A 220 -3.16 -3.69 0.68
CA ASN A 220 -1.87 -4.17 1.19
C ASN A 220 -1.89 -5.60 1.77
N GLY A 221 -2.98 -6.32 1.67
CA GLY A 221 -3.14 -7.64 2.27
C GLY A 221 -3.18 -7.63 3.80
N ILE A 222 -3.57 -6.52 4.44
CA ILE A 222 -3.69 -6.44 5.89
C ILE A 222 -4.81 -7.35 6.41
N GLY A 223 -4.76 -7.74 7.70
CA GLY A 223 -5.76 -8.59 8.33
C GLY A 223 -5.20 -9.39 9.50
N GLU A 224 -6.01 -10.29 10.01
CA GLU A 224 -5.60 -11.18 11.10
C GLU A 224 -4.31 -11.96 10.76
N ARG A 225 -3.42 -12.10 11.73
CA ARG A 225 -2.13 -12.81 11.64
C ARG A 225 -1.25 -12.31 10.50
N ALA A 226 -1.10 -13.11 9.39
CA ALA A 226 -0.32 -12.74 8.22
C ALA A 226 -1.14 -11.97 7.15
N GLY A 227 -2.41 -11.69 7.44
CA GLY A 227 -3.30 -10.91 6.60
C GLY A 227 -4.06 -11.72 5.57
N ASN A 228 -4.61 -11.03 4.59
CA ASN A 228 -5.49 -11.52 3.53
C ASN A 228 -4.81 -11.52 2.14
N ALA A 229 -5.54 -11.96 1.13
CA ALA A 229 -5.15 -11.71 -0.25
C ALA A 229 -5.07 -10.20 -0.51
N SER A 230 -3.90 -9.74 -0.97
CA SER A 230 -3.66 -8.33 -1.29
C SER A 230 -4.43 -7.93 -2.55
N LEU A 231 -5.23 -6.86 -2.47
CA LEU A 231 -6.04 -6.36 -3.59
C LEU A 231 -5.15 -6.05 -4.80
N GLU A 232 -4.05 -5.35 -4.58
CA GLU A 232 -3.15 -4.89 -5.62
C GLU A 232 -2.53 -6.07 -6.39
N GLU A 233 -2.06 -7.06 -5.64
CA GLU A 233 -1.43 -8.25 -6.21
C GLU A 233 -2.46 -9.11 -6.95
N PHE A 234 -3.64 -9.29 -6.37
CA PHE A 234 -4.72 -10.06 -6.97
C PHE A 234 -5.19 -9.43 -8.29
N VAL A 235 -5.52 -8.14 -8.29
CA VAL A 235 -6.02 -7.44 -9.48
C VAL A 235 -4.99 -7.41 -10.59
N MET A 236 -3.73 -7.07 -10.28
CA MET A 236 -2.69 -7.02 -11.30
C MET A 236 -2.34 -8.39 -11.84
N SER A 237 -2.38 -9.44 -11.00
CA SER A 237 -2.20 -10.82 -11.47
C SER A 237 -3.32 -11.24 -12.42
N LEU A 238 -4.59 -10.92 -12.13
CA LEU A 238 -5.71 -11.22 -13.02
C LEU A 238 -5.60 -10.53 -14.38
N GLN A 239 -5.11 -9.28 -14.40
CA GLN A 239 -5.05 -8.49 -15.63
C GLN A 239 -3.81 -8.75 -16.48
N CYS A 240 -2.67 -9.06 -15.86
CA CYS A 240 -1.38 -9.03 -16.54
C CYS A 240 -0.75 -10.41 -16.76
N LEU A 241 -1.17 -11.44 -16.04
CA LEU A 241 -0.64 -12.79 -16.25
C LEU A 241 -1.31 -13.46 -17.47
N GLN A 242 -0.86 -14.66 -17.83
CA GLN A 242 -1.22 -15.41 -19.05
C GLN A 242 -2.73 -15.64 -19.27
N PHE A 243 -3.54 -15.40 -18.24
CA PHE A 243 -5.00 -15.50 -18.30
C PHE A 243 -5.71 -14.13 -18.27
N GLY A 244 -4.97 -13.02 -18.35
CA GLY A 244 -5.49 -11.67 -18.17
C GLY A 244 -6.60 -11.26 -19.15
N GLU A 245 -6.56 -11.75 -20.40
CA GLU A 245 -7.61 -11.49 -21.39
C GLU A 245 -8.98 -12.12 -21.03
N LYS A 246 -9.01 -13.06 -20.08
CA LYS A 246 -10.23 -13.77 -19.66
C LYS A 246 -10.99 -13.08 -18.54
N TYR A 247 -10.29 -12.26 -17.75
CA TYR A 247 -10.82 -11.67 -16.53
C TYR A 247 -10.64 -10.15 -16.54
N GLU A 248 -11.64 -9.46 -16.05
CA GLU A 248 -11.66 -8.02 -15.88
C GLU A 248 -12.24 -7.66 -14.50
N THR A 249 -11.79 -6.54 -13.94
CA THR A 249 -12.31 -5.97 -12.68
C THR A 249 -12.74 -4.53 -12.90
N GLY A 250 -13.47 -3.96 -11.95
CA GLY A 250 -13.82 -2.54 -11.93
C GLY A 250 -12.68 -1.62 -11.46
N ILE A 251 -11.55 -2.16 -11.05
CA ILE A 251 -10.49 -1.42 -10.38
C ILE A 251 -9.75 -0.47 -11.33
N LYS A 252 -9.64 0.77 -10.93
CA LYS A 252 -8.83 1.81 -11.58
C LYS A 252 -7.37 1.65 -11.15
N THR A 253 -6.63 0.77 -11.82
CA THR A 253 -5.30 0.32 -11.39
C THR A 253 -4.29 1.45 -11.16
N LYS A 254 -4.39 2.56 -11.89
CA LYS A 254 -3.55 3.75 -11.70
C LYS A 254 -3.67 4.39 -10.30
N LEU A 255 -4.72 4.07 -9.55
CA LEU A 255 -4.92 4.53 -8.18
C LEU A 255 -4.36 3.58 -7.12
N LEU A 256 -3.88 2.38 -7.50
CA LEU A 256 -3.45 1.34 -6.56
C LEU A 256 -2.35 1.82 -5.63
N TYR A 257 -1.30 2.42 -6.16
CA TYR A 257 -0.18 2.90 -5.34
C TYR A 257 -0.61 3.97 -4.33
N ASP A 258 -1.35 4.97 -4.78
CA ASP A 258 -1.81 6.06 -3.90
C ASP A 258 -2.77 5.54 -2.83
N THR A 259 -3.67 4.61 -3.18
CA THR A 259 -4.60 3.99 -2.22
C THR A 259 -3.84 3.14 -1.20
N SER A 260 -2.87 2.34 -1.64
CA SER A 260 -2.00 1.56 -0.77
C SER A 260 -1.29 2.43 0.28
N ARG A 261 -0.69 3.54 -0.16
CA ARG A 261 0.01 4.49 0.73
C ARG A 261 -0.95 5.21 1.67
N PHE A 262 -2.11 5.61 1.17
CA PHE A 262 -3.13 6.27 1.95
C PHE A 262 -3.63 5.39 3.10
N VAL A 263 -4.01 4.14 2.81
CA VAL A 263 -4.46 3.19 3.82
C VAL A 263 -3.33 2.87 4.81
N SER A 264 -2.12 2.57 4.31
CA SER A 264 -0.92 2.33 5.15
C SER A 264 -0.71 3.42 6.20
N LYS A 265 -0.86 4.69 5.81
CA LYS A 265 -0.71 5.84 6.72
C LYS A 265 -1.80 5.88 7.79
N LEU A 266 -3.05 5.59 7.44
CA LEU A 266 -4.17 5.65 8.39
C LEU A 266 -4.16 4.47 9.38
N VAL A 267 -3.79 3.27 8.91
CA VAL A 267 -3.69 2.07 9.77
C VAL A 267 -2.38 2.00 10.55
N GLY A 268 -1.40 2.84 10.23
CA GLY A 268 -0.10 2.84 10.90
C GLY A 268 0.82 1.65 10.54
N MET A 269 0.50 0.90 9.49
CA MET A 269 1.30 -0.25 9.02
C MET A 269 2.11 0.13 7.79
N THR A 270 3.43 0.09 7.90
CA THR A 270 4.32 0.42 6.78
C THR A 270 4.30 -0.67 5.70
N VAL A 271 4.15 -0.28 4.44
CA VAL A 271 4.29 -1.20 3.30
C VAL A 271 5.75 -1.59 3.15
N GLN A 272 6.04 -2.89 3.11
CA GLN A 272 7.40 -3.39 2.91
C GLN A 272 7.98 -2.87 1.58
N PRO A 273 9.25 -2.43 1.55
CA PRO A 273 9.85 -1.90 0.32
C PRO A 273 9.82 -2.88 -0.86
N ASN A 274 9.94 -4.18 -0.59
CA ASN A 274 9.91 -5.25 -1.58
C ASN A 274 8.53 -5.86 -1.83
N LYS A 275 7.45 -5.26 -1.26
CA LYS A 275 6.09 -5.75 -1.53
C LYS A 275 5.80 -5.69 -3.02
N ALA A 276 5.20 -6.74 -3.57
CA ALA A 276 4.84 -6.78 -4.98
C ALA A 276 3.88 -5.61 -5.33
N ILE A 277 3.97 -5.11 -6.54
CA ILE A 277 3.14 -4.05 -7.13
C ILE A 277 3.31 -2.66 -6.49
N VAL A 278 3.15 -2.54 -5.17
CA VAL A 278 3.10 -1.25 -4.47
C VAL A 278 4.30 -0.95 -3.57
N GLY A 279 5.21 -1.90 -3.38
CA GLY A 279 6.45 -1.67 -2.64
C GLY A 279 7.37 -0.67 -3.35
N GLU A 280 8.21 0.04 -2.63
CA GLU A 280 9.10 1.04 -3.23
C GLU A 280 10.03 0.45 -4.27
N ASN A 281 10.55 -0.75 -4.02
CA ASN A 281 11.48 -1.44 -4.89
C ASN A 281 10.83 -2.15 -6.08
N ALA A 282 9.49 -2.21 -6.15
CA ALA A 282 8.79 -2.98 -7.18
C ALA A 282 9.17 -2.57 -8.62
N PHE A 283 9.61 -1.32 -8.82
CA PHE A 283 10.05 -0.77 -10.11
C PHE A 283 11.40 -0.05 -10.00
N GLY A 284 12.24 -0.50 -9.08
CA GLY A 284 13.60 0.00 -8.85
C GLY A 284 14.65 -0.95 -9.41
N HIS A 285 15.65 -0.44 -10.09
CA HIS A 285 16.75 -1.24 -10.65
C HIS A 285 18.10 -0.67 -10.25
N GLU A 286 18.99 -1.51 -9.70
CA GLU A 286 20.38 -1.16 -9.36
C GLU A 286 21.41 -1.95 -10.18
N SER A 287 21.16 -3.25 -10.41
CA SER A 287 22.09 -4.11 -11.12
C SER A 287 22.39 -3.59 -12.53
N GLY A 288 23.68 -3.52 -12.91
CA GLY A 288 24.10 -3.04 -14.21
C GLY A 288 23.53 -3.83 -15.39
N ILE A 289 23.28 -5.15 -15.21
CA ILE A 289 22.67 -6.00 -16.23
C ILE A 289 21.19 -5.61 -16.41
N HIS A 290 20.47 -5.44 -15.28
CA HIS A 290 19.06 -5.07 -15.30
C HIS A 290 18.84 -3.66 -15.87
N THR A 291 19.64 -2.68 -15.42
CA THR A 291 19.51 -1.30 -15.90
C THR A 291 19.80 -1.18 -17.39
N HIS A 292 20.81 -1.91 -17.90
CA HIS A 292 21.08 -1.95 -19.33
C HIS A 292 19.91 -2.57 -20.11
N GLY A 293 19.35 -3.67 -19.65
CA GLY A 293 18.19 -4.32 -20.27
C GLY A 293 16.97 -3.40 -20.30
N VAL A 294 16.60 -2.85 -19.15
CA VAL A 294 15.43 -1.96 -19.00
C VAL A 294 15.56 -0.69 -19.85
N LEU A 295 16.75 -0.10 -19.93
CA LEU A 295 16.99 1.08 -20.79
C LEU A 295 16.87 0.75 -22.28
N SER A 296 17.21 -0.48 -22.66
CA SER A 296 17.05 -0.94 -24.06
C SER A 296 15.60 -1.30 -24.37
N ASN A 297 14.96 -2.05 -23.49
CA ASN A 297 13.53 -2.38 -23.53
C ASN A 297 13.06 -2.76 -22.13
N PRO A 298 12.11 -2.01 -21.53
CA PRO A 298 11.59 -2.30 -20.19
C PRO A 298 11.11 -3.73 -19.99
N LEU A 299 10.51 -4.34 -21.01
CA LEU A 299 9.97 -5.71 -20.94
C LEU A 299 11.04 -6.79 -20.70
N THR A 300 12.33 -6.44 -20.74
CA THR A 300 13.42 -7.38 -20.42
C THR A 300 13.41 -7.78 -18.94
N TYR A 301 12.99 -6.89 -18.05
CA TYR A 301 12.99 -7.11 -16.59
C TYR A 301 11.75 -6.57 -15.86
N GLU A 302 10.84 -5.93 -16.57
CA GLU A 302 9.57 -5.46 -16.00
C GLU A 302 8.40 -6.23 -16.62
N PRO A 303 7.66 -7.01 -15.82
CA PRO A 303 6.50 -7.76 -16.32
C PRO A 303 5.31 -6.84 -16.62
N ILE A 304 5.27 -5.66 -16.01
CA ILE A 304 4.24 -4.62 -16.18
C ILE A 304 4.88 -3.24 -16.19
N SER A 305 4.25 -2.29 -16.89
CA SER A 305 4.64 -0.88 -16.84
C SER A 305 4.25 -0.26 -15.49
N PRO A 306 5.16 0.49 -14.82
CA PRO A 306 4.87 1.14 -13.55
C PRO A 306 3.68 2.10 -13.62
N GLU A 307 3.44 2.74 -14.76
CA GLU A 307 2.34 3.68 -14.99
C GLU A 307 0.95 3.02 -14.86
N LEU A 308 0.87 1.70 -15.09
CA LEU A 308 -0.38 0.95 -14.89
C LEU A 308 -0.88 0.99 -13.45
N VAL A 309 0.02 1.17 -12.50
CA VAL A 309 -0.29 1.19 -11.07
C VAL A 309 -0.06 2.56 -10.42
N GLY A 310 0.10 3.61 -11.25
CA GLY A 310 0.31 4.98 -10.77
C GLY A 310 1.73 5.26 -10.29
N ARG A 311 2.73 4.51 -10.80
CA ARG A 311 4.13 4.69 -10.42
C ARG A 311 5.00 5.11 -11.59
N THR A 312 6.26 5.41 -11.29
CA THR A 312 7.34 5.62 -12.26
C THR A 312 8.49 4.68 -11.96
N ARG A 313 9.23 4.30 -12.99
CA ARG A 313 10.50 3.58 -12.84
C ARG A 313 11.53 4.48 -12.21
N TRP A 314 12.43 3.89 -11.43
CA TRP A 314 13.58 4.59 -10.90
C TRP A 314 14.83 3.70 -10.94
N LEU A 315 15.97 4.34 -11.12
CA LEU A 315 17.27 3.69 -11.14
C LEU A 315 18.04 4.06 -9.87
N GLN A 316 18.77 3.10 -9.33
CA GLN A 316 19.69 3.29 -8.19
C GLN A 316 21.10 3.11 -8.68
N VAL A 317 22.01 3.94 -8.18
CA VAL A 317 23.44 3.79 -8.40
C VAL A 317 24.11 3.42 -7.08
N GLY A 318 24.84 2.32 -7.06
CA GLY A 318 25.50 1.80 -5.87
C GLY A 318 26.58 0.78 -6.22
N LYS A 319 26.89 -0.13 -5.29
CA LYS A 319 27.92 -1.15 -5.45
C LYS A 319 27.78 -1.99 -6.73
N HIS A 320 26.54 -2.33 -7.08
CA HIS A 320 26.22 -3.19 -8.22
C HIS A 320 25.89 -2.42 -9.50
N ALA A 321 26.05 -1.09 -9.49
CA ALA A 321 25.72 -0.26 -10.62
C ALA A 321 26.58 -0.57 -11.84
N GLY A 322 25.95 -0.48 -13.02
CA GLY A 322 26.59 -0.54 -14.31
C GLY A 322 26.78 0.84 -14.96
N ILE A 323 27.72 0.94 -15.86
CA ILE A 323 28.06 2.20 -16.55
C ILE A 323 26.86 2.78 -17.32
N HIS A 324 26.01 1.92 -17.89
CA HIS A 324 24.84 2.33 -18.68
C HIS A 324 23.77 3.00 -17.81
N GLY A 325 23.43 2.40 -16.67
CA GLY A 325 22.46 2.97 -15.73
C GLY A 325 22.95 4.29 -15.14
N MET A 326 24.22 4.34 -14.75
CA MET A 326 24.85 5.58 -14.27
C MET A 326 24.82 6.68 -15.31
N ASN A 327 25.23 6.38 -16.56
CA ASN A 327 25.22 7.37 -17.65
C ASN A 327 23.79 7.86 -17.96
N ALA A 328 22.79 6.97 -17.95
CA ALA A 328 21.40 7.37 -18.15
C ALA A 328 20.93 8.36 -17.08
N MET A 329 21.25 8.10 -15.81
CA MET A 329 20.96 9.04 -14.73
C MET A 329 21.68 10.38 -14.90
N LEU A 330 22.96 10.36 -15.28
CA LEU A 330 23.74 11.59 -15.53
C LEU A 330 23.18 12.38 -16.73
N GLU A 331 22.75 11.68 -17.79
CA GLU A 331 22.18 12.30 -18.98
C GLU A 331 20.83 13.01 -18.70
N GLU A 332 20.04 12.53 -17.76
CA GLU A 332 18.82 13.24 -17.29
C GLU A 332 19.17 14.65 -16.79
N TYR A 333 20.39 14.82 -16.25
CA TYR A 333 20.93 16.08 -15.74
C TYR A 333 21.83 16.80 -16.76
N GLY A 334 21.87 16.32 -18.01
CA GLY A 334 22.65 16.92 -19.08
C GLY A 334 24.16 16.66 -18.98
N LEU A 335 24.61 15.79 -18.08
CA LEU A 335 26.01 15.40 -17.93
C LEU A 335 26.31 14.22 -18.86
N ARG A 336 27.29 14.36 -19.70
CA ARG A 336 27.71 13.33 -20.68
C ARG A 336 29.20 13.06 -20.53
N PRO A 337 29.60 12.24 -19.54
CA PRO A 337 31.01 11.88 -19.37
C PRO A 337 31.51 11.08 -20.57
N ASP A 338 32.77 11.31 -20.95
CA ASP A 338 33.45 10.39 -21.86
C ASP A 338 33.70 9.04 -21.21
N LYS A 339 34.22 8.07 -21.96
CA LYS A 339 34.40 6.69 -21.48
C LYS A 339 35.34 6.61 -20.27
N GLU A 340 36.39 7.41 -20.21
CA GLU A 340 37.36 7.42 -19.13
C GLU A 340 36.76 8.07 -17.88
N GLN A 341 36.10 9.20 -18.03
CA GLN A 341 35.37 9.90 -16.98
C GLN A 341 34.28 9.02 -16.39
N ALA A 342 33.47 8.34 -17.23
CA ALA A 342 32.42 7.44 -16.77
C ALA A 342 32.97 6.28 -15.94
N ASN A 343 34.10 5.69 -16.29
CA ASN A 343 34.75 4.67 -15.49
C ASN A 343 35.24 5.23 -14.15
N GLN A 344 35.88 6.40 -14.14
CA GLN A 344 36.32 7.05 -12.89
C GLN A 344 35.16 7.37 -11.94
N ILE A 345 34.01 7.84 -12.46
CA ILE A 345 32.81 8.10 -11.68
C ILE A 345 32.28 6.78 -11.10
N LEU A 346 32.17 5.75 -11.93
CA LEU A 346 31.68 4.44 -11.51
C LEU A 346 32.55 3.80 -10.41
N ASP A 347 33.86 3.91 -10.54
CA ASP A 347 34.80 3.39 -9.53
C ASP A 347 34.65 4.12 -8.20
N LYS A 348 34.50 5.44 -8.20
CA LYS A 348 34.23 6.22 -6.97
C LYS A 348 32.90 5.80 -6.32
N VAL A 349 31.84 5.63 -7.11
CA VAL A 349 30.54 5.14 -6.63
C VAL A 349 30.65 3.76 -6.01
N LYS A 350 31.30 2.82 -6.69
CA LYS A 350 31.51 1.45 -6.15
C LYS A 350 32.32 1.44 -4.87
N ASN A 351 33.37 2.25 -4.80
CA ASN A 351 34.18 2.38 -3.58
C ASN A 351 33.35 2.88 -2.38
N LEU A 352 32.42 3.82 -2.60
CA LEU A 352 31.50 4.26 -1.54
C LEU A 352 30.55 3.12 -1.15
N GLY A 353 30.00 2.38 -2.12
CA GLY A 353 29.16 1.21 -1.88
C GLY A 353 29.89 0.09 -1.14
N ASP A 354 31.17 -0.17 -1.43
CA ASP A 354 32.01 -1.14 -0.71
C ASP A 354 32.25 -0.73 0.76
N GLN A 355 32.18 0.56 1.07
CA GLN A 355 32.21 1.08 2.42
C GLN A 355 30.83 1.05 3.12
N GLY A 356 29.80 0.43 2.50
CA GLY A 356 28.45 0.37 3.03
C GLY A 356 27.68 1.68 2.91
N LYS A 357 28.19 2.66 2.15
CA LYS A 357 27.50 3.95 1.95
C LYS A 357 26.52 3.87 0.79
N HIS A 358 25.33 4.36 1.03
CA HIS A 358 24.32 4.59 -0.01
C HIS A 358 24.71 5.82 -0.82
N VAL A 359 24.90 5.67 -2.12
CA VAL A 359 25.19 6.81 -3.00
C VAL A 359 23.88 7.44 -3.43
N THR A 360 23.65 8.66 -2.98
CA THR A 360 22.50 9.45 -3.39
C THR A 360 22.69 10.06 -4.78
N GLU A 361 21.60 10.45 -5.41
CA GLU A 361 21.63 11.14 -6.70
C GLU A 361 22.50 12.42 -6.65
N VAL A 362 22.43 13.18 -5.56
CA VAL A 362 23.25 14.38 -5.36
C VAL A 362 24.73 14.04 -5.25
N GLU A 363 25.07 12.95 -4.56
CA GLU A 363 26.47 12.50 -4.48
C GLU A 363 26.98 12.03 -5.83
N LEU A 364 26.17 11.30 -6.60
CA LEU A 364 26.53 10.92 -7.97
C LEU A 364 26.82 12.14 -8.82
N LEU A 365 25.97 13.15 -8.80
CA LEU A 365 26.15 14.40 -9.55
C LEU A 365 27.38 15.18 -9.09
N THR A 366 27.66 15.19 -7.79
CA THR A 366 28.86 15.80 -7.22
C THR A 366 30.12 15.10 -7.72
N ILE A 367 30.16 13.76 -7.63
CA ILE A 367 31.27 12.95 -8.13
C ILE A 367 31.49 13.16 -9.62
N ALA A 368 30.40 13.18 -10.40
CA ALA A 368 30.47 13.39 -11.84
C ALA A 368 31.05 14.78 -12.16
N SER A 369 30.58 15.82 -11.50
CA SER A 369 31.08 17.18 -11.72
C SER A 369 32.57 17.35 -11.37
N GLU A 370 33.02 16.70 -10.29
CA GLU A 370 34.45 16.69 -9.93
C GLU A 370 35.32 16.01 -10.98
N VAL A 371 34.91 14.84 -11.50
CA VAL A 371 35.66 14.07 -12.47
C VAL A 371 35.67 14.78 -13.82
N MET A 372 34.56 15.34 -14.26
CA MET A 372 34.44 16.02 -15.54
C MET A 372 35.11 17.41 -15.55
N LYS A 373 35.55 17.90 -14.37
CA LYS A 373 36.09 19.26 -14.19
C LYS A 373 35.17 20.35 -14.78
N GLU A 374 33.93 20.05 -14.99
CA GLU A 374 32.92 21.05 -15.30
C GLU A 374 32.74 21.95 -14.06
N ARG A 375 32.45 23.24 -14.29
CA ARG A 375 32.06 24.12 -13.17
C ARG A 375 30.84 23.49 -12.50
N GLY A 376 31.14 22.81 -11.37
CA GLY A 376 30.29 21.81 -10.76
C GLY A 376 28.86 22.27 -10.63
N ILE A 377 27.97 21.30 -10.65
CA ILE A 377 26.65 21.39 -10.05
C ILE A 377 26.90 21.66 -8.56
N LYS A 378 27.16 22.94 -8.21
CA LYS A 378 27.27 23.34 -6.82
C LYS A 378 25.93 23.03 -6.17
N ARG A 379 25.95 22.45 -4.96
CA ARG A 379 24.77 22.49 -4.11
C ARG A 379 24.29 23.91 -4.07
N ILE A 380 23.12 24.17 -4.64
CA ILE A 380 22.53 25.50 -4.73
C ILE A 380 22.19 25.98 -3.32
N VAL A 381 21.69 25.03 -2.51
CA VAL A 381 21.30 25.25 -1.12
C VAL A 381 22.24 24.44 -0.21
N GLN A 382 22.92 25.10 0.69
CA GLN A 382 23.79 24.48 1.70
C GLN A 382 23.37 24.93 3.09
N LEU A 383 23.26 24.00 4.04
CA LEU A 383 23.04 24.29 5.44
C LEU A 383 24.38 24.80 6.05
N THR A 384 24.42 26.04 6.49
CA THR A 384 25.62 26.64 7.10
C THR A 384 25.45 26.91 8.61
N GLY A 385 24.23 26.81 9.13
CA GLY A 385 23.96 26.92 10.55
C GLY A 385 22.58 26.40 10.89
N PHE A 386 22.47 25.72 12.01
CA PHE A 386 21.23 25.11 12.48
C PHE A 386 21.21 25.05 14.01
N SER A 387 20.10 25.47 14.59
CA SER A 387 19.81 25.22 16.01
C SER A 387 18.31 25.09 16.22
N VAL A 388 17.93 24.22 17.15
CA VAL A 388 16.53 23.99 17.51
C VAL A 388 16.42 23.97 19.02
N SER A 389 15.38 24.60 19.57
CA SER A 389 15.02 24.52 20.97
C SER A 389 13.61 23.94 21.12
N THR A 390 13.49 22.96 21.99
CA THR A 390 12.23 22.28 22.30
C THR A 390 12.23 21.84 23.76
N GLY A 391 11.04 21.70 24.35
CA GLY A 391 10.90 21.27 25.75
C GLY A 391 9.44 21.28 26.19
N ILE A 392 9.18 20.64 27.34
CA ILE A 392 7.83 20.62 27.91
C ILE A 392 7.43 22.04 28.32
N GLY A 393 6.28 22.52 27.84
CA GLY A 393 5.77 23.84 28.13
C GLY A 393 6.42 25.00 27.37
N THR A 394 7.33 24.70 26.42
CA THR A 394 7.93 25.71 25.54
C THR A 394 7.45 25.51 24.10
N MET A 395 7.23 26.61 23.39
CA MET A 395 6.94 26.50 21.94
C MET A 395 8.24 26.16 21.21
N PRO A 396 8.28 25.06 20.47
CA PRO A 396 9.45 24.71 19.67
C PRO A 396 9.78 25.80 18.67
N TYR A 397 11.07 26.20 18.60
CA TYR A 397 11.54 27.11 17.56
C TYR A 397 12.87 26.63 16.98
N ALA A 398 13.11 26.98 15.71
CA ALA A 398 14.36 26.66 15.03
C ALA A 398 14.95 27.88 14.35
N PHE A 399 16.29 27.98 14.39
CA PHE A 399 17.08 28.89 13.59
C PHE A 399 17.76 28.07 12.47
N VAL A 400 17.63 28.56 11.24
CA VAL A 400 18.26 27.95 10.07
C VAL A 400 19.04 29.02 9.32
N LYS A 401 20.27 28.69 8.93
CA LYS A 401 21.12 29.50 8.07
C LYS A 401 21.48 28.68 6.81
N LEU A 402 21.15 29.22 5.65
CA LEU A 402 21.39 28.61 4.36
C LEU A 402 22.30 29.49 3.52
N ASN A 403 23.24 28.87 2.81
CA ASN A 403 23.90 29.50 1.69
C ASN A 403 23.19 29.07 0.42
N ILE A 404 22.65 30.00 -0.34
CA ILE A 404 21.94 29.77 -1.61
C ILE A 404 22.66 30.54 -2.71
N ASP A 405 23.29 29.82 -3.61
CA ASP A 405 24.09 30.39 -4.72
C ASP A 405 25.12 31.44 -4.26
N GLY A 406 25.82 31.14 -3.17
CA GLY A 406 26.85 32.00 -2.59
C GLY A 406 26.34 33.15 -1.72
N LYS A 407 25.02 33.29 -1.54
CA LYS A 407 24.40 34.29 -0.63
C LYS A 407 23.89 33.62 0.63
N GLU A 408 24.16 34.23 1.77
CA GLU A 408 23.68 33.72 3.06
C GLU A 408 22.29 34.28 3.39
N PHE A 409 21.42 33.41 3.82
CA PHE A 409 20.08 33.70 4.31
C PHE A 409 19.87 33.03 5.67
N SER A 410 19.16 33.69 6.56
CA SER A 410 18.79 33.09 7.84
C SER A 410 17.35 33.42 8.19
N ALA A 411 16.71 32.48 8.86
CA ALA A 411 15.38 32.66 9.41
C ALA A 411 15.21 31.90 10.72
N THR A 412 14.26 32.35 11.50
CA THR A 412 13.78 31.67 12.70
C THR A 412 12.28 31.50 12.56
N ASP A 413 11.77 30.34 12.92
CA ASP A 413 10.33 30.10 12.97
C ASP A 413 9.96 29.11 14.09
N HIS A 414 8.66 29.02 14.37
CA HIS A 414 8.05 28.17 15.37
C HIS A 414 7.33 26.98 14.68
N GLY A 415 7.04 25.96 15.46
CA GLY A 415 6.28 24.80 14.96
C GLY A 415 5.64 24.01 16.09
N VAL A 416 4.86 22.97 15.72
CA VAL A 416 4.25 22.05 16.68
C VAL A 416 5.29 21.09 17.29
N GLY A 417 6.47 20.98 16.66
CA GLY A 417 7.61 20.18 17.09
C GLY A 417 8.91 20.71 16.48
N PRO A 418 10.08 20.14 16.89
CA PRO A 418 11.39 20.62 16.43
C PRO A 418 11.60 20.47 14.93
N VAL A 419 11.09 19.41 14.32
CA VAL A 419 11.15 19.19 12.87
C VAL A 419 10.29 20.22 12.15
N ASP A 420 9.03 20.40 12.57
CA ASP A 420 8.11 21.35 11.97
C ASP A 420 8.63 22.81 12.06
N ALA A 421 9.16 23.21 13.21
CA ALA A 421 9.80 24.52 13.37
C ALA A 421 10.97 24.72 12.39
N SER A 422 11.79 23.68 12.19
CA SER A 422 12.92 23.72 11.26
C SER A 422 12.46 23.84 9.80
N LEU A 423 11.41 23.12 9.43
CA LEU A 423 10.83 23.16 8.08
C LEU A 423 10.20 24.52 7.78
N ASN A 424 9.48 25.11 8.76
CA ASN A 424 8.91 26.45 8.65
C ASN A 424 10.01 27.51 8.47
N ALA A 425 11.11 27.41 9.21
CA ALA A 425 12.26 28.31 9.05
C ALA A 425 12.91 28.17 7.66
N ILE A 426 13.07 26.94 7.14
CA ILE A 426 13.57 26.70 5.77
C ILE A 426 12.61 27.31 4.75
N GLN A 427 11.32 27.07 4.89
CA GLN A 427 10.29 27.55 3.96
C GLN A 427 10.23 29.09 3.93
N LYS A 428 10.46 29.73 5.05
CA LYS A 428 10.56 31.21 5.16
C LYS A 428 11.73 31.78 4.35
N ILE A 429 12.81 31.02 4.22
CA ILE A 429 13.96 31.39 3.36
C ILE A 429 13.66 31.06 1.90
N THR A 430 13.21 29.83 1.63
CA THR A 430 13.05 29.29 0.27
C THR A 430 11.79 29.81 -0.42
N GLY A 431 10.75 30.17 0.32
CA GLY A 431 9.52 30.76 -0.20
C GLY A 431 9.72 32.08 -0.94
N LYS A 432 10.86 32.76 -0.73
CA LYS A 432 11.27 33.94 -1.49
C LYS A 432 11.95 33.60 -2.84
N ILE A 433 12.35 32.34 -3.02
CA ILE A 433 13.15 31.88 -4.16
C ILE A 433 12.40 30.82 -4.95
N SER A 434 11.67 29.96 -4.28
CA SER A 434 10.88 28.86 -4.88
C SER A 434 9.84 28.43 -3.85
N GLU A 435 8.54 28.53 -4.19
CA GLU A 435 7.47 28.00 -3.32
C GLU A 435 7.54 26.47 -3.34
N VAL A 436 8.31 25.88 -2.44
CA VAL A 436 8.42 24.42 -2.27
C VAL A 436 7.64 24.01 -1.02
N ARG A 437 6.77 23.02 -1.15
CA ARG A 437 6.01 22.43 -0.04
C ARG A 437 6.44 20.98 0.18
N ILE A 438 6.46 20.57 1.44
CA ILE A 438 6.63 19.15 1.78
C ILE A 438 5.29 18.46 1.56
N LYS A 439 5.29 17.47 0.66
CA LYS A 439 4.10 16.70 0.32
C LYS A 439 4.01 15.41 1.13
N ASP A 440 5.17 14.84 1.49
CA ASP A 440 5.24 13.61 2.26
C ASP A 440 6.50 13.61 3.15
N TYR A 441 6.39 13.03 4.33
CA TYR A 441 7.47 12.91 5.31
C TYR A 441 7.39 11.54 5.98
N GLY A 442 8.44 10.77 5.90
CA GLY A 442 8.58 9.47 6.54
C GLY A 442 9.85 9.40 7.38
N LEU A 443 9.75 8.78 8.56
CA LEU A 443 10.84 8.53 9.47
C LEU A 443 10.88 7.03 9.80
N ALA A 444 12.06 6.42 9.69
CA ALA A 444 12.29 5.03 10.07
C ALA A 444 13.60 4.90 10.88
N SER A 445 13.62 4.00 11.84
CA SER A 445 14.86 3.58 12.51
C SER A 445 15.52 2.47 11.71
N ILE A 446 16.83 2.59 11.44
CA ILE A 446 17.60 1.58 10.70
C ILE A 446 18.26 0.58 11.66
N SER A 447 18.67 1.05 12.84
CA SER A 447 19.32 0.23 13.87
C SER A 447 18.55 0.34 15.18
N GLY A 448 18.80 -0.58 16.13
CA GLY A 448 18.26 -0.51 17.48
C GLY A 448 19.21 0.19 18.44
N GLY A 449 18.67 0.70 19.55
CA GLY A 449 19.44 1.36 20.60
C GLY A 449 19.20 2.87 20.70
N SER A 450 19.80 3.53 21.68
CA SER A 450 19.67 4.97 21.90
C SER A 450 20.49 5.81 20.92
N ASP A 451 21.41 5.17 20.20
CA ASP A 451 22.29 5.70 19.16
C ASP A 451 21.85 5.21 17.75
N ALA A 452 20.58 4.79 17.63
CA ALA A 452 20.04 4.27 16.39
C ALA A 452 20.13 5.29 15.26
N LEU A 453 20.62 4.84 14.10
CA LEU A 453 20.54 5.62 12.88
C LEU A 453 19.07 5.76 12.45
N CYS A 454 18.66 6.97 12.17
CA CYS A 454 17.36 7.25 11.57
C CYS A 454 17.51 7.52 10.07
N GLU A 455 16.52 7.07 9.33
CA GLU A 455 16.32 7.37 7.93
C GLU A 455 15.13 8.30 7.78
N VAL A 456 15.33 9.42 7.11
CA VAL A 456 14.26 10.35 6.77
C VAL A 456 14.06 10.37 5.26
N THR A 457 12.85 10.10 4.83
CA THR A 457 12.43 10.22 3.43
C THR A 457 11.43 11.35 3.30
N ILE A 458 11.62 12.22 2.33
CA ILE A 458 10.69 13.32 2.04
C ILE A 458 10.31 13.34 0.57
N LYS A 459 9.11 13.90 0.29
CA LYS A 459 8.73 14.38 -1.04
C LYS A 459 8.46 15.86 -0.95
N VAL A 460 9.11 16.62 -1.82
CA VAL A 460 8.90 18.06 -1.97
C VAL A 460 8.29 18.37 -3.32
N GLU A 461 7.39 19.35 -3.38
CA GLU A 461 6.69 19.80 -4.59
C GLU A 461 6.85 21.29 -4.74
N ASP A 462 7.19 21.77 -5.96
CA ASP A 462 7.25 23.18 -6.27
C ASP A 462 5.89 23.74 -6.72
N ALA A 463 5.80 25.05 -6.88
CA ALA A 463 4.59 25.73 -7.33
C ALA A 463 4.12 25.31 -8.75
N GLN A 464 4.97 24.68 -9.53
CA GLN A 464 4.67 24.14 -10.88
C GLN A 464 4.26 22.66 -10.84
N GLY A 465 4.17 22.03 -9.65
CA GLY A 465 3.81 20.63 -9.50
C GLY A 465 4.96 19.65 -9.77
N ASN A 466 6.20 20.11 -9.92
CA ASN A 466 7.33 19.20 -10.01
C ASN A 466 7.63 18.59 -8.63
N ILE A 467 7.74 17.27 -8.58
CA ILE A 467 8.01 16.54 -7.35
C ILE A 467 9.46 16.03 -7.36
N ALA A 468 10.11 16.16 -6.21
CA ALA A 468 11.39 15.50 -5.93
C ALA A 468 11.30 14.76 -4.58
N SER A 469 11.82 13.52 -4.57
CA SER A 469 12.01 12.75 -3.35
C SER A 469 13.45 12.86 -2.91
N ALA A 470 13.70 12.93 -1.61
CA ALA A 470 15.04 12.87 -1.04
C ALA A 470 15.04 11.99 0.20
N LYS A 471 16.20 11.42 0.51
CA LYS A 471 16.42 10.51 1.62
C LYS A 471 17.73 10.88 2.29
N SER A 472 17.73 10.96 3.61
CA SER A 472 18.93 11.19 4.42
C SER A 472 18.97 10.22 5.57
N VAL A 473 20.18 9.87 6.01
CA VAL A 473 20.44 8.96 7.13
C VAL A 473 21.38 9.66 8.10
N GLY A 474 21.10 9.58 9.39
CA GLY A 474 21.93 10.17 10.45
C GLY A 474 21.51 9.74 11.84
N GLU A 475 22.27 10.16 12.84
CA GLU A 475 22.05 9.83 14.26
C GLU A 475 21.00 10.75 14.91
N ASP A 476 20.90 12.00 14.45
CA ASP A 476 19.95 12.98 14.98
C ASP A 476 18.78 13.19 14.04
N ILE A 477 17.58 12.88 14.52
CA ILE A 477 16.33 12.93 13.74
C ILE A 477 16.09 14.32 13.14
N VAL A 478 16.32 15.37 13.91
CA VAL A 478 15.99 16.74 13.47
C VAL A 478 16.98 17.20 12.41
N THR A 479 18.26 17.01 12.63
CA THR A 479 19.31 17.33 11.66
C THR A 479 19.16 16.53 10.37
N THR A 480 18.86 15.24 10.50
CA THR A 480 18.62 14.34 9.34
C THR A 480 17.39 14.78 8.55
N SER A 481 16.31 15.22 9.22
CA SER A 481 15.12 15.77 8.57
C SER A 481 15.42 17.04 7.79
N VAL A 482 16.15 17.96 8.41
CA VAL A 482 16.59 19.21 7.76
C VAL A 482 17.45 18.91 6.54
N GLN A 483 18.39 17.97 6.65
CA GLN A 483 19.25 17.58 5.53
C GLN A 483 18.44 16.97 4.38
N ALA A 484 17.49 16.09 4.67
CA ALA A 484 16.60 15.50 3.65
C ALA A 484 15.83 16.59 2.88
N VAL A 485 15.31 17.61 3.58
CA VAL A 485 14.60 18.73 2.93
C VAL A 485 15.54 19.52 2.03
N ILE A 486 16.75 19.83 2.49
CA ILE A 486 17.74 20.55 1.69
C ILE A 486 18.14 19.78 0.45
N ASP A 487 18.30 18.47 0.56
CA ASP A 487 18.60 17.61 -0.59
C ASP A 487 17.41 17.58 -1.58
N GLY A 488 16.18 17.55 -1.10
CA GLY A 488 14.97 17.67 -1.93
C GLY A 488 14.88 19.02 -2.66
N LEU A 489 15.18 20.11 -1.96
CA LEU A 489 15.26 21.45 -2.55
C LEU A 489 16.32 21.53 -3.64
N ASN A 490 17.52 21.01 -3.37
CA ASN A 490 18.59 20.98 -4.37
C ASN A 490 18.17 20.23 -5.64
N ARG A 491 17.45 19.10 -5.49
CA ARG A 491 16.93 18.32 -6.64
C ARG A 491 15.92 19.12 -7.48
N ILE A 492 14.98 19.80 -6.85
CA ILE A 492 13.99 20.65 -7.56
C ILE A 492 14.67 21.81 -8.27
N MET A 493 15.55 22.53 -7.57
CA MET A 493 16.23 23.70 -8.14
C MET A 493 17.16 23.31 -9.28
N LEU A 494 17.81 22.16 -9.18
CA LEU A 494 18.67 21.64 -10.22
C LEU A 494 17.86 21.27 -11.48
N LYS A 495 16.73 20.57 -11.32
CA LYS A 495 15.83 20.25 -12.43
C LYS A 495 15.33 21.52 -13.15
N LYS A 496 15.07 22.58 -12.40
CA LYS A 496 14.62 23.87 -12.95
C LYS A 496 15.73 24.55 -13.79
N LEU A 497 16.94 24.64 -13.25
CA LEU A 497 18.08 25.21 -13.95
C LEU A 497 18.42 24.46 -15.25
N LEU A 498 18.30 23.14 -15.24
CA LEU A 498 18.59 22.32 -16.41
C LEU A 498 17.50 22.42 -17.49
N LYS A 499 16.23 22.60 -17.11
CA LYS A 499 15.14 22.90 -18.06
C LYS A 499 15.36 24.26 -18.73
N GLU A 500 15.74 25.27 -17.98
CA GLU A 500 16.01 26.62 -18.51
C GLU A 500 17.20 26.64 -19.49
N LYS A 501 18.26 25.86 -19.24
CA LYS A 501 19.39 25.68 -20.16
C LYS A 501 19.03 24.94 -21.45
N LYS A 502 18.04 24.02 -21.43
CA LYS A 502 17.57 23.31 -22.63
C LYS A 502 16.69 24.16 -23.54
N VAL A 503 16.06 25.21 -23.02
CA VAL A 503 15.18 26.12 -23.78
C VAL A 503 15.98 27.28 -24.41
N GLY A 504 17.22 27.51 -23.95
CA GLY A 504 18.12 28.59 -24.44
C GLY A 504 19.17 28.16 -25.43
N ASN A 505 19.19 26.89 -25.86
CA ASN A 505 19.95 26.35 -27.00
C ASN A 505 18.98 25.79 -28.04
#